data_b37945c2698adcaddb3144abd9639d5d
#
_entry.id   b37945c2698adcaddb3144abd9639d5d
#
_cell.length_a   1.000
_cell.length_b   1.000
_cell.length_c   1.000
_cell.angle_alpha   90.00
_cell.angle_beta   90.00
_cell.angle_gamma   90.00
#
_symmetry.space_group_name_H-M   'P 1'
#
loop_
_entity.id
_entity.type
_entity.pdbx_description
1 polymer ?
#
loop_
_entity_poly.entity_id
_entity_poly.type
_entity_poly.pdbx_seq_one_letter_code
_entity_poly.pdbx_strand_id
1 'polypeptide(L)'
;IYCANDISAIGMLKCLNKFRNRYYMPSIVSSDDIQEAQFTRPMLTTVSLPKEDMGKFALYLLLDRLKGGHSGIVRMELEGRLMIRNSCSSVEDSMWSDYCI
;
A
#
# COMPACT_ATOMS: atom_id res chain seq x y z
N ILE A 1 -2.10 -9.42 7.15
CA ILE A 1 -3.29 -8.99 6.40
C ILE A 1 -2.88 -7.90 5.42
N TYR A 2 -3.26 -8.06 4.18
CA TYR A 2 -3.10 -7.02 3.15
C TYR A 2 -4.44 -6.34 2.89
N CYS A 3 -4.46 -5.02 3.00
CA CYS A 3 -5.61 -4.20 2.65
C CYS A 3 -5.37 -3.50 1.31
N ALA A 4 -6.37 -3.44 0.46
CA ALA A 4 -6.24 -2.90 -0.89
C ALA A 4 -5.84 -1.42 -0.91
N ASN A 5 -6.20 -0.67 0.13
CA ASN A 5 -5.84 0.74 0.27
C ASN A 5 -5.67 1.13 1.74
N ASP A 6 -5.05 2.28 1.97
CA ASP A 6 -4.76 2.76 3.32
C ASP A 6 -6.03 3.11 4.12
N ILE A 7 -7.07 3.59 3.47
CA ILE A 7 -8.33 3.94 4.15
C ILE A 7 -8.94 2.70 4.81
N SER A 8 -8.98 1.58 4.10
CA SER A 8 -9.46 0.31 4.64
C SER A 8 -8.58 -0.20 5.77
N ALA A 9 -7.25 -0.08 5.61
CA ALA A 9 -6.30 -0.47 6.66
C ALA A 9 -6.47 0.38 7.91
N ILE A 10 -6.68 1.68 7.77
CA ILE A 10 -6.92 2.59 8.90
C ILE A 10 -8.22 2.22 9.61
N GLY A 11 -9.26 1.89 8.87
CA GLY A 11 -10.52 1.39 9.45
C GLY A 11 -10.31 0.13 10.27
N MET A 12 -9.51 -0.82 9.76
CA MET A 12 -9.16 -2.04 10.48
C MET A 12 -8.35 -1.74 11.75
N LEU A 13 -7.36 -0.87 11.67
CA LEU A 13 -6.55 -0.48 12.84
C LEU A 13 -7.41 0.18 13.92
N LYS A 14 -8.33 1.04 13.53
CA LYS A 14 -9.26 1.66 14.48
C LYS A 14 -10.12 0.61 15.19
N CYS A 15 -10.60 -0.37 14.45
CA CYS A 15 -11.39 -1.46 15.01
C CYS A 15 -10.58 -2.31 15.98
N LEU A 16 -9.36 -2.70 15.60
CA LEU A 16 -8.46 -3.48 16.45
C LEU A 16 -8.09 -2.72 17.72
N ASN A 17 -7.79 -1.43 17.62
CA ASN A 17 -7.48 -0.59 18.76
C ASN A 17 -8.66 -0.45 19.73
N LYS A 18 -9.88 -0.40 19.20
CA LYS A 18 -11.10 -0.31 20.02
C LYS A 18 -11.33 -1.56 20.85
N PHE A 19 -11.11 -2.73 20.27
CA PHE A 19 -11.33 -4.00 20.95
C PHE A 19 -10.15 -4.47 21.81
N ARG A 20 -8.96 -3.91 21.61
CA ARG A 20 -7.73 -4.15 22.39
C ARG A 20 -7.50 -5.62 22.73
N ASN A 21 -7.72 -6.52 21.76
CA ASN A 21 -7.45 -7.93 21.99
C ASN A 21 -5.93 -8.17 21.92
N ARG A 22 -5.31 -8.44 23.07
CA ARG A 22 -3.87 -8.69 23.17
C ARG A 22 -3.41 -9.95 22.46
N TYR A 23 -4.33 -10.85 22.17
CA TYR A 23 -4.00 -12.13 21.54
C TYR A 23 -4.07 -12.09 20.02
N TYR A 24 -4.61 -11.02 19.47
CA TYR A 24 -4.74 -10.86 18.03
C TYR A 24 -4.17 -9.52 17.58
N MET A 25 -2.90 -9.56 17.19
CA MET A 25 -2.16 -8.41 16.69
C MET A 25 -1.63 -8.73 15.29
N PRO A 26 -2.49 -8.72 14.26
CA PRO A 26 -2.04 -9.05 12.91
C PRO A 26 -1.11 -7.98 12.37
N SER A 27 -0.12 -8.41 11.57
CA SER A 27 0.63 -7.49 10.72
C SER A 27 -0.26 -7.01 9.59
N ILE A 28 -0.24 -5.70 9.33
CA ILE A 28 -1.09 -5.07 8.32
C ILE A 28 -0.22 -4.32 7.33
N VAL A 29 -0.46 -4.58 6.06
CA VAL A 29 0.17 -3.89 4.93
C VAL A 29 -0.92 -3.39 3.99
N SER A 30 -0.70 -2.26 3.37
CA SER A 30 -1.64 -1.71 2.38
C SER A 30 -0.89 -1.02 1.24
N SER A 31 -1.64 -0.39 0.37
CA SER A 31 -1.11 0.40 -0.73
C SER A 31 -1.75 1.78 -0.74
N ASP A 32 -1.01 2.78 -1.03
CA ASP A 32 -1.29 4.18 -1.37
C ASP A 32 -0.32 5.16 -0.74
N ASP A 33 0.06 4.96 0.52
CA ASP A 33 0.85 5.90 1.31
C ASP A 33 0.18 7.28 1.39
N ILE A 34 -1.04 7.31 1.89
CA ILE A 34 -1.72 8.56 2.18
C ILE A 34 -1.09 9.23 3.40
N GLN A 35 -1.29 10.52 3.54
CA GLN A 35 -0.69 11.29 4.63
C GLN A 35 -1.03 10.71 6.02
N GLU A 36 -2.26 10.29 6.21
CA GLU A 36 -2.77 9.73 7.45
C GLU A 36 -2.07 8.44 7.89
N ALA A 37 -1.44 7.72 6.97
CA ALA A 37 -0.70 6.48 7.29
C ALA A 37 0.45 6.71 8.26
N GLN A 38 0.99 7.94 8.32
CA GLN A 38 2.07 8.32 9.24
C GLN A 38 1.57 8.63 10.66
N PHE A 39 0.28 8.76 10.83
CA PHE A 39 -0.32 9.19 12.10
C PHE A 39 -1.15 8.10 12.78
N THR A 40 -1.22 6.91 12.18
CA THR A 40 -1.90 5.76 12.80
C THR A 40 -1.05 5.15 13.92
N ARG A 41 -1.69 4.37 14.77
CA ARG A 41 -1.00 3.58 15.81
C ARG A 41 -1.45 2.12 15.73
N PRO A 42 -0.54 1.22 15.34
CA PRO A 42 0.83 1.47 14.82
C PRO A 42 0.81 2.24 13.50
N MET A 43 1.93 2.90 13.18
CA MET A 43 2.07 3.58 11.90
C MET A 43 2.05 2.57 10.76
N LEU A 44 1.28 2.87 9.74
CA LEU A 44 0.93 1.92 8.69
C LEU A 44 2.07 1.70 7.69
N THR A 45 2.49 0.45 7.55
CA THR A 45 3.37 0.00 6.46
C THR A 45 2.55 -0.08 5.17
N THR A 46 2.99 0.61 4.14
CA THR A 46 2.23 0.73 2.90
C THR A 46 3.16 0.91 1.71
N VAL A 47 2.64 0.60 0.53
CA VAL A 47 3.36 0.86 -0.72
C VAL A 47 3.07 2.29 -1.16
N SER A 48 4.12 3.10 -1.25
CA SER A 48 4.03 4.46 -1.77
C SER A 48 3.99 4.40 -3.30
N LEU A 49 2.96 4.98 -3.88
CA LEU A 49 2.78 5.08 -5.32
C LEU A 49 3.29 6.43 -5.79
N PRO A 50 4.01 6.50 -6.95
CA PRO A 50 4.50 7.76 -7.49
C PRO A 50 3.35 8.56 -8.13
N LYS A 51 2.45 9.09 -7.31
CA LYS A 51 1.17 9.69 -7.75
C LYS A 51 1.35 10.88 -8.66
N GLU A 52 2.30 11.76 -8.35
CA GLU A 52 2.59 12.92 -9.20
C GLU A 52 3.07 12.50 -10.58
N ASP A 53 4.00 11.56 -10.64
CA ASP A 53 4.50 11.04 -11.91
C ASP A 53 3.41 10.30 -12.67
N MET A 54 2.57 9.54 -11.98
CA MET A 54 1.43 8.85 -12.60
C MET A 54 0.50 9.86 -13.28
N GLY A 55 0.14 10.92 -12.59
CA GLY A 55 -0.69 11.99 -13.14
C GLY A 55 -0.02 12.71 -14.31
N LYS A 56 1.25 13.02 -14.16
CA LYS A 56 2.06 13.69 -15.19
C LYS A 56 2.14 12.87 -16.49
N PHE A 57 2.51 11.61 -16.38
CA PHE A 57 2.63 10.74 -17.55
C PHE A 57 1.28 10.40 -18.16
N ALA A 58 0.23 10.25 -17.35
CA ALA A 58 -1.12 10.07 -17.87
C ALA A 58 -1.55 11.26 -18.73
N LEU A 59 -1.26 12.48 -18.26
CA LEU A 59 -1.57 13.69 -19.02
C LEU A 59 -0.75 13.77 -20.31
N TYR A 60 0.55 13.49 -20.25
CA TYR A 60 1.41 13.53 -21.45
C TYR A 60 0.95 12.51 -22.49
N LEU A 61 0.62 11.30 -22.09
CA LEU A 61 0.13 10.28 -23.00
C LEU A 61 -1.19 10.67 -23.65
N LEU A 62 -2.08 11.28 -22.87
CA LEU A 62 -3.36 11.75 -23.41
C LEU A 62 -3.15 12.88 -24.44
N LEU A 63 -2.34 13.88 -24.11
CA LEU A 63 -2.04 14.99 -24.99
C LEU A 63 -1.35 14.52 -26.27
N ASP A 64 -0.39 13.61 -26.15
CA ASP A 64 0.30 13.05 -27.32
C ASP A 64 -0.68 12.32 -28.24
N ARG A 65 -1.60 11.54 -27.69
CA ARG A 65 -2.63 10.85 -28.46
C ARG A 65 -3.58 11.82 -29.17
N LEU A 66 -4.00 12.87 -28.48
CA LEU A 66 -4.87 13.90 -29.06
C LEU A 66 -4.19 14.65 -30.23
N LYS A 67 -2.89 14.83 -30.15
CA LYS A 67 -2.09 15.47 -31.20
C LYS A 67 -1.70 14.52 -32.34
N GLY A 68 -2.09 13.25 -32.28
CA GLY A 68 -1.74 12.25 -33.27
C GLY A 68 -0.33 11.67 -33.16
N GLY A 69 0.34 11.86 -32.02
CA GLY A 69 1.69 11.34 -31.76
C GLY A 69 1.74 9.83 -31.65
N HIS A 70 0.66 9.22 -31.16
CA HIS A 70 0.50 7.77 -31.16
C HIS A 70 -0.97 7.40 -31.30
N SER A 71 -1.24 6.21 -31.86
CA SER A 71 -2.59 5.67 -32.02
C SER A 71 -2.75 4.27 -31.41
N GLY A 72 -1.65 3.58 -31.17
CA GLY A 72 -1.64 2.25 -30.57
C GLY A 72 -1.77 2.27 -29.05
N ILE A 73 -1.79 1.09 -28.45
CA ILE A 73 -1.79 0.92 -26.99
C ILE A 73 -0.40 1.23 -26.46
N VAL A 74 -0.33 2.14 -25.49
CA VAL A 74 0.90 2.45 -24.76
C VAL A 74 0.70 2.01 -23.32
N ARG A 75 1.66 1.23 -22.81
CA ARG A 75 1.70 0.81 -21.42
C ARG A 75 2.95 1.40 -20.76
N MET A 76 2.75 1.98 -19.57
CA MET A 76 3.84 2.53 -18.80
C MET A 76 3.74 2.02 -17.37
N GLU A 77 4.84 1.45 -16.88
CA GLU A 77 4.94 1.01 -15.51
C GLU A 77 5.78 2.02 -14.70
N LEU A 78 5.28 2.38 -13.54
CA LEU A 78 6.00 3.22 -12.60
C LEU A 78 6.23 2.42 -11.33
N GLU A 79 7.45 2.46 -10.83
CA GLU A 79 7.84 1.69 -9.66
C GLU A 79 7.28 2.30 -8.38
N GLY A 80 6.63 1.49 -7.56
CA GLY A 80 6.23 1.86 -6.20
C GLY A 80 7.37 1.61 -5.21
N ARG A 81 7.20 2.12 -3.99
CA ARG A 81 8.20 1.99 -2.94
C ARG A 81 7.52 1.52 -1.65
N LEU A 82 8.04 0.45 -1.04
CA LEU A 82 7.54 -0.02 0.24
C LEU A 82 8.02 0.90 1.37
N MET A 83 7.08 1.48 2.08
CA MET A 83 7.32 2.32 3.25
C MET A 83 7.10 1.47 4.50
N ILE A 84 8.19 0.96 5.05
CA ILE A 84 8.15 0.09 6.23
C ILE A 84 8.02 0.96 7.47
N ARG A 85 6.94 0.75 8.23
CA ARG A 85 6.66 1.45 9.48
C ARG A 85 6.45 0.43 10.61
N ASN A 86 5.44 0.62 11.43
CA ASN A 86 5.28 -0.16 12.67
C ASN A 86 4.15 -1.21 12.62
N SER A 87 3.37 -1.26 11.53
CA SER A 87 2.21 -2.16 11.46
C SER A 87 2.56 -3.60 11.10
N CYS A 88 3.82 -3.90 10.88
CA CYS A 88 4.34 -5.23 10.61
C CYS A 88 5.45 -5.58 11.58
N SER A 89 5.62 -6.88 11.84
CA SER A 89 6.71 -7.41 12.63
C SER A 89 7.40 -8.55 11.89
N SER A 90 8.63 -8.85 12.30
CA SER A 90 9.38 -9.98 11.76
C SER A 90 8.66 -11.29 12.06
N VAL A 91 8.69 -12.20 11.09
CA VAL A 91 8.21 -13.57 11.28
C VAL A 91 9.36 -14.39 11.83
N GLU A 92 9.14 -15.07 12.97
CA GLU A 92 10.12 -16.01 13.51
C GLU A 92 10.15 -17.28 12.65
N ASP A 93 11.36 -17.82 12.41
CA ASP A 93 11.53 -19.02 11.58
C ASP A 93 10.69 -20.19 12.07
N SER A 94 10.52 -20.33 13.38
CA SER A 94 9.71 -21.38 13.98
C SER A 94 8.23 -21.34 13.57
N MET A 95 7.73 -20.18 13.17
CA MET A 95 6.33 -20.02 12.74
C MET A 95 6.10 -20.55 11.32
N TRP A 96 7.12 -20.53 10.49
CA TRP A 96 7.02 -21.05 9.13
C TRP A 96 6.83 -22.56 9.07
N SER A 97 7.44 -23.29 10.00
CA SER A 97 7.31 -24.74 10.07
C SER A 97 5.86 -25.18 10.31
N ASP A 98 5.05 -24.37 10.98
CA ASP A 98 3.64 -24.67 11.26
C ASP A 98 2.76 -24.52 10.01
N TYR A 99 3.22 -23.79 9.01
CA TYR A 99 2.51 -23.52 7.76
C TYR A 99 3.06 -24.30 6.56
N CYS A 100 4.22 -24.90 6.69
CA CYS A 100 4.82 -25.74 5.64
C CYS A 100 4.18 -27.12 5.70
N ILE A 101 3.41 -27.42 4.70
CA ILE A 101 2.79 -28.73 4.52
C ILE A 101 3.71 -29.60 3.64
#